data_13d8492d53f35251efc23cc42977893c
#
_entry.id   13d8492d53f35251efc23cc42977893c
#
_cell.length_a   1.000
_cell.length_b   1.000
_cell.length_c   1.000
_cell.angle_alpha   90.00
_cell.angle_beta   90.00
_cell.angle_gamma   90.00
#
_symmetry.space_group_name_H-M   'P 1'
#
loop_
_entity.id
_entity.type
_entity.pdbx_description
1 polymer ?
#
loop_
_entity_poly.entity_id
_entity_poly.type
_entity_poly.pdbx_seq_one_letter_code
_entity_poly.pdbx_strand_id
1 'polypeptide(L)'
;MKKYKSGIFIGFLVLVSLFYTWYIANAPQPLDWSDTYSPEGKNPYDTYIAYHNLPALFPGAEIVFSRYSIQEQLGSLPENQSVSYLFINRTFTATPSEQESLFRFVEKGNSLFIAAETIESSFLKTLKLQNEYVYSNPEHSLTCAGLSDSATYRFSGRGGYFVLDSVFKGSVLGKLNENGNPDFVAVPHGEGYFYLNLNPRAFTNYHVLDSAGAGYFYKALSYLPDRGETVVWDAYKTLGRRGEHSLFRVILEYPALRWAFYLLLLGVLVWVVFSVKREQRPIPVILPQENKMLDFVASVSSLYYKQKDHYRIAEKKIEFFLEKIRSYYKIRTDELDANFVRLLAERSGIAESQVKHLVNMIDTIRNTREVDVEKLRELVKATERFWSSDVNKK
;
A
#
# COMPACT_ATOMS: atom_id res chain seq x y z
N MET A 1 -16.42 34.88 -5.63
CA MET A 1 -17.20 34.16 -4.61
C MET A 1 -17.12 32.63 -4.65
N LYS A 2 -16.88 31.94 -5.79
CA LYS A 2 -16.76 30.46 -5.84
C LYS A 2 -15.52 29.87 -5.13
N LYS A 3 -14.38 30.58 -5.09
CA LYS A 3 -13.13 30.09 -4.45
C LYS A 3 -13.21 29.96 -2.93
N TYR A 4 -13.95 30.85 -2.25
CA TYR A 4 -14.11 30.80 -0.78
C TYR A 4 -14.98 29.63 -0.31
N LYS A 5 -15.98 29.23 -1.08
CA LYS A 5 -16.86 28.11 -0.74
C LYS A 5 -16.13 26.77 -0.71
N SER A 6 -15.14 26.58 -1.60
CA SER A 6 -14.32 25.38 -1.65
C SER A 6 -13.37 25.27 -0.44
N GLY A 7 -12.78 26.39 0.01
CA GLY A 7 -11.92 26.39 1.20
C GLY A 7 -12.69 26.10 2.49
N ILE A 8 -13.89 26.69 2.63
CA ILE A 8 -14.77 26.43 3.78
C ILE A 8 -15.21 24.97 3.83
N PHE A 9 -15.56 24.39 2.68
CA PHE A 9 -15.95 22.98 2.57
C PHE A 9 -14.80 22.03 2.95
N ILE A 10 -13.58 22.30 2.49
CA ILE A 10 -12.38 21.52 2.85
C ILE A 10 -12.09 21.65 4.36
N GLY A 11 -12.17 22.87 4.90
CA GLY A 11 -12.01 23.11 6.33
C GLY A 11 -13.04 22.35 7.17
N PHE A 12 -14.29 22.31 6.73
CA PHE A 12 -15.34 21.54 7.37
C PHE A 12 -15.07 20.03 7.34
N LEU A 13 -14.64 19.49 6.18
CA LEU A 13 -14.27 18.08 6.06
C LEU A 13 -13.10 17.70 6.99
N VAL A 14 -12.09 18.55 7.09
CA VAL A 14 -10.96 18.33 8.01
C VAL A 14 -11.45 18.34 9.46
N LEU A 15 -12.33 19.26 9.83
CA LEU A 15 -12.87 19.36 11.18
C LEU A 15 -13.73 18.15 11.54
N VAL A 16 -14.56 17.67 10.62
CA VAL A 16 -15.36 16.43 10.78
C VAL A 16 -14.44 15.22 10.91
N SER A 17 -13.38 15.13 10.09
CA SER A 17 -12.40 14.03 10.17
C SER A 17 -11.66 14.03 11.51
N LEU A 18 -11.23 15.20 12.00
CA LEU A 18 -10.59 15.33 13.31
C LEU A 18 -11.52 14.97 14.46
N PHE A 19 -12.78 15.41 14.39
CA PHE A 19 -13.81 15.04 15.37
C PHE A 19 -14.09 13.54 15.35
N TYR A 20 -14.18 12.94 14.17
CA TYR A 20 -14.41 11.50 14.01
C TYR A 20 -13.25 10.66 14.54
N THR A 21 -12.00 11.06 14.25
CA THR A 21 -10.81 10.40 14.80
C THR A 21 -10.72 10.56 16.32
N TRP A 22 -11.05 11.75 16.84
CA TRP A 22 -11.14 11.96 18.29
C TRP A 22 -12.22 11.10 18.93
N TYR A 23 -13.42 11.02 18.32
CA TYR A 23 -14.52 10.19 18.78
C TYR A 23 -14.13 8.70 18.82
N ILE A 24 -13.55 8.16 17.74
CA ILE A 24 -13.10 6.77 17.71
C ILE A 24 -12.00 6.50 18.76
N ALA A 25 -11.07 7.42 18.91
CA ALA A 25 -9.98 7.27 19.89
C ALA A 25 -10.48 7.25 21.35
N ASN A 26 -11.59 7.90 21.64
CA ASN A 26 -12.19 7.97 22.98
C ASN A 26 -13.42 7.06 23.13
N ALA A 27 -13.89 6.41 22.07
CA ALA A 27 -14.98 5.45 22.17
C ALA A 27 -14.54 4.25 23.01
N PRO A 28 -15.38 3.76 23.94
CA PRO A 28 -15.08 2.54 24.65
C PRO A 28 -14.90 1.40 23.65
N GLN A 29 -13.75 0.73 23.71
CA GLN A 29 -13.48 -0.40 22.85
C GLN A 29 -14.50 -1.50 23.11
N PRO A 30 -15.16 -2.06 22.08
CA PRO A 30 -16.03 -3.20 22.27
C PRO A 30 -15.22 -4.36 22.86
N LEU A 31 -15.81 -5.07 23.83
CA LEU A 31 -15.18 -6.27 24.39
C LEU A 31 -14.97 -7.30 23.28
N ASP A 32 -13.74 -7.73 23.13
CA ASP A 32 -13.37 -8.81 22.22
C ASP A 32 -13.50 -10.15 22.95
N TRP A 33 -14.44 -10.98 22.50
CA TRP A 33 -14.71 -12.31 23.04
C TRP A 33 -13.94 -13.40 22.29
N SER A 34 -12.91 -13.06 21.53
CA SER A 34 -12.06 -14.06 20.90
C SER A 34 -11.21 -14.81 21.92
N ASP A 35 -11.02 -16.12 21.67
CA ASP A 35 -10.21 -17.01 22.50
C ASP A 35 -8.72 -16.78 22.26
N THR A 36 -8.17 -15.70 22.79
CA THR A 36 -6.76 -15.31 22.57
C THR A 36 -5.80 -15.88 23.61
N TYR A 37 -6.25 -16.13 24.83
CA TYR A 37 -5.44 -16.61 25.95
C TYR A 37 -4.17 -15.80 26.22
N SER A 38 -4.16 -14.54 25.82
CA SER A 38 -3.01 -13.66 25.97
C SER A 38 -2.79 -13.28 27.44
N PRO A 39 -1.60 -13.49 28.01
CA PRO A 39 -1.29 -13.09 29.38
C PRO A 39 -1.09 -11.57 29.54
N GLU A 40 -0.99 -10.82 28.43
CA GLU A 40 -0.91 -9.35 28.41
C GLU A 40 -2.28 -8.69 28.18
N GLY A 41 -3.24 -9.44 27.65
CA GLY A 41 -4.56 -8.95 27.26
C GLY A 41 -5.55 -8.92 28.41
N LYS A 42 -6.47 -7.95 28.36
CA LYS A 42 -7.53 -7.74 29.36
C LYS A 42 -8.93 -8.11 28.86
N ASN A 43 -9.03 -8.72 27.70
CA ASN A 43 -10.30 -9.21 27.17
C ASN A 43 -10.83 -10.40 28.01
N PRO A 44 -12.10 -10.75 27.88
CA PRO A 44 -12.69 -11.83 28.70
C PRO A 44 -11.95 -13.15 28.65
N TYR A 45 -11.55 -13.59 27.45
CA TYR A 45 -10.85 -14.87 27.24
C TYR A 45 -9.33 -14.74 27.14
N ASP A 46 -8.75 -13.65 27.65
CA ASP A 46 -7.33 -13.50 27.93
C ASP A 46 -6.98 -14.09 29.31
N THR A 47 -5.70 -14.23 29.63
CA THR A 47 -5.20 -14.86 30.86
C THR A 47 -4.42 -13.90 31.75
N TYR A 48 -4.63 -12.58 31.60
CA TYR A 48 -3.93 -11.56 32.40
C TYR A 48 -4.02 -11.79 33.90
N ILE A 49 -5.24 -12.06 34.41
CA ILE A 49 -5.48 -12.27 35.85
C ILE A 49 -4.78 -13.55 36.33
N ALA A 50 -4.88 -14.64 35.56
CA ALA A 50 -4.21 -15.88 35.87
C ALA A 50 -2.68 -15.71 36.00
N TYR A 51 -2.06 -15.04 35.01
CA TYR A 51 -0.63 -14.79 35.04
C TYR A 51 -0.21 -13.90 36.22
N HIS A 52 -0.92 -12.82 36.50
CA HIS A 52 -0.57 -11.87 37.56
C HIS A 52 -0.82 -12.43 38.99
N ASN A 53 -1.60 -13.48 39.13
CA ASN A 53 -1.82 -14.16 40.39
C ASN A 53 -0.81 -15.30 40.66
N LEU A 54 0.07 -15.67 39.74
CA LEU A 54 1.08 -16.69 39.93
C LEU A 54 2.01 -16.40 41.15
N PRO A 55 2.49 -15.17 41.39
CA PRO A 55 3.31 -14.88 42.55
C PRO A 55 2.60 -15.14 43.91
N ALA A 56 1.26 -15.02 43.95
CA ALA A 56 0.47 -15.32 45.13
C ALA A 56 0.24 -16.83 45.31
N LEU A 57 0.21 -17.58 44.21
CA LEU A 57 0.09 -19.06 44.22
C LEU A 57 1.42 -19.76 44.55
N PHE A 58 2.50 -19.19 44.08
CA PHE A 58 3.87 -19.76 44.21
C PHE A 58 4.77 -18.74 44.92
N PRO A 59 4.58 -18.54 46.25
CA PRO A 59 5.33 -17.55 47.00
C PRO A 59 6.83 -17.96 47.03
N GLY A 60 7.68 -17.07 46.55
CA GLY A 60 9.12 -17.32 46.50
C GLY A 60 9.65 -17.95 45.20
N ALA A 61 8.75 -18.37 44.30
CA ALA A 61 9.17 -18.85 42.99
C ALA A 61 9.51 -17.70 42.03
N GLU A 62 10.50 -17.92 41.18
CA GLU A 62 10.79 -17.04 40.07
C GLU A 62 9.74 -17.25 38.93
N ILE A 63 8.96 -16.23 38.60
CA ILE A 63 7.98 -16.31 37.53
C ILE A 63 8.64 -15.85 36.24
N VAL A 64 8.87 -16.78 35.32
CA VAL A 64 9.48 -16.52 33.99
C VAL A 64 8.43 -16.41 32.94
N PHE A 65 8.36 -15.26 32.25
CA PHE A 65 7.51 -15.04 31.11
C PHE A 65 8.25 -15.41 29.83
N SER A 66 7.92 -16.56 29.22
CA SER A 66 8.62 -17.09 28.07
C SER A 66 7.93 -16.69 26.73
N ARG A 67 8.72 -16.12 25.83
CA ARG A 67 8.36 -15.89 24.42
C ARG A 67 9.37 -16.55 23.48
N TYR A 68 9.99 -17.61 23.95
CA TYR A 68 10.90 -18.47 23.19
C TYR A 68 10.21 -19.79 22.84
N SER A 69 10.68 -20.47 21.80
CA SER A 69 10.19 -21.81 21.49
C SER A 69 10.43 -22.75 22.69
N ILE A 70 9.63 -23.81 22.77
CA ILE A 70 9.78 -24.82 23.87
C ILE A 70 11.23 -25.29 24.01
N GLN A 71 11.90 -25.61 22.92
CA GLN A 71 13.27 -26.07 22.90
C GLN A 71 14.26 -25.04 23.45
N GLU A 72 14.14 -23.78 22.97
CA GLU A 72 14.99 -22.69 23.44
C GLU A 72 14.79 -22.40 24.91
N GLN A 73 13.52 -22.39 25.37
CA GLN A 73 13.21 -22.14 26.76
C GLN A 73 13.72 -23.27 27.65
N LEU A 74 13.45 -24.52 27.31
CA LEU A 74 13.93 -25.68 28.11
C LEU A 74 15.46 -25.74 28.14
N GLY A 75 16.13 -25.36 27.04
CA GLY A 75 17.60 -25.30 26.99
C GLY A 75 18.23 -24.19 27.83
N SER A 76 17.45 -23.17 28.21
CA SER A 76 17.91 -22.04 29.04
C SER A 76 17.64 -22.24 30.54
N LEU A 77 16.88 -23.27 30.91
CA LEU A 77 16.54 -23.53 32.32
C LEU A 77 17.70 -24.18 33.07
N PRO A 78 17.86 -23.86 34.37
CA PRO A 78 18.89 -24.46 35.20
C PRO A 78 18.60 -25.95 35.43
N GLU A 79 19.61 -26.79 35.30
CA GLU A 79 19.46 -28.26 35.41
C GLU A 79 19.19 -28.77 36.85
N ASN A 80 19.51 -27.98 37.88
CA ASN A 80 19.44 -28.39 39.27
C ASN A 80 18.25 -27.82 40.06
N GLN A 81 17.27 -27.24 39.35
CA GLN A 81 16.07 -26.65 39.95
C GLN A 81 14.83 -27.39 39.44
N SER A 82 13.83 -27.52 40.32
CA SER A 82 12.52 -28.02 39.90
C SER A 82 11.75 -26.92 39.22
N VAL A 83 11.29 -27.15 38.02
CA VAL A 83 10.57 -26.17 37.18
C VAL A 83 9.15 -26.63 36.90
N SER A 84 8.20 -25.75 37.11
CA SER A 84 6.82 -25.91 36.64
C SER A 84 6.60 -25.11 35.36
N TYR A 85 6.39 -25.80 34.24
CA TYR A 85 6.15 -25.18 32.94
C TYR A 85 4.62 -25.15 32.64
N LEU A 86 4.06 -23.97 32.48
CA LEU A 86 2.62 -23.74 32.27
C LEU A 86 2.34 -23.33 30.84
N PHE A 87 1.49 -24.10 30.20
CA PHE A 87 0.95 -23.82 28.86
C PHE A 87 -0.58 -23.70 28.93
N ILE A 88 -1.15 -22.52 28.65
CA ILE A 88 -2.60 -22.28 28.63
C ILE A 88 -2.96 -21.62 27.31
N ASN A 89 -3.66 -22.37 26.44
CA ASN A 89 -4.08 -21.88 25.15
C ASN A 89 -5.25 -22.73 24.61
N ARG A 90 -5.86 -22.33 23.50
CA ARG A 90 -6.90 -23.12 22.84
C ARG A 90 -6.36 -24.47 22.32
N THR A 91 -5.16 -24.48 21.74
CA THR A 91 -4.58 -25.66 21.10
C THR A 91 -3.13 -25.84 21.55
N PHE A 92 -2.79 -27.04 21.98
CA PHE A 92 -1.42 -27.46 22.23
C PHE A 92 -0.92 -28.30 21.03
N THR A 93 0.09 -27.77 20.35
CA THR A 93 0.81 -28.48 19.28
C THR A 93 2.30 -28.39 19.54
N ALA A 94 2.99 -29.51 19.42
CA ALA A 94 4.43 -29.57 19.58
C ALA A 94 5.03 -30.47 18.48
N THR A 95 6.11 -30.03 17.88
CA THR A 95 6.86 -30.84 16.92
C THR A 95 7.41 -32.11 17.58
N PRO A 96 7.71 -33.18 16.84
CA PRO A 96 8.27 -34.41 17.45
C PRO A 96 9.48 -34.14 18.31
N SER A 97 10.35 -33.22 17.93
CA SER A 97 11.54 -32.81 18.69
C SER A 97 11.19 -32.02 19.97
N GLU A 98 10.16 -31.15 19.92
CA GLU A 98 9.65 -30.47 21.11
C GLU A 98 9.00 -31.47 22.09
N GLN A 99 8.22 -32.43 21.58
CA GLN A 99 7.62 -33.48 22.38
C GLN A 99 8.72 -34.28 23.13
N GLU A 100 9.75 -34.74 22.42
CA GLU A 100 10.88 -35.46 23.04
C GLU A 100 11.54 -34.60 24.13
N SER A 101 11.73 -33.31 23.88
CA SER A 101 12.32 -32.41 24.89
C SER A 101 11.44 -32.23 26.12
N LEU A 102 10.12 -32.15 25.95
CA LEU A 102 9.14 -32.06 27.02
C LEU A 102 9.08 -33.36 27.83
N PHE A 103 9.11 -34.51 27.20
CA PHE A 103 9.15 -35.81 27.91
C PHE A 103 10.41 -35.93 28.73
N ARG A 104 11.58 -35.62 28.18
CA ARG A 104 12.85 -35.59 28.87
C ARG A 104 12.89 -34.58 30.03
N PHE A 105 12.25 -33.43 29.87
CA PHE A 105 12.12 -32.40 30.90
C PHE A 105 11.31 -32.92 32.09
N VAL A 106 10.18 -33.57 31.85
CA VAL A 106 9.35 -34.13 32.91
C VAL A 106 10.03 -35.34 33.55
N GLU A 107 10.71 -36.17 32.78
CA GLU A 107 11.45 -37.34 33.28
C GLU A 107 12.49 -36.95 34.34
N LYS A 108 13.09 -35.75 34.24
CA LYS A 108 14.05 -35.19 35.22
C LYS A 108 13.41 -34.63 36.50
N GLY A 109 12.13 -34.83 36.75
CA GLY A 109 11.43 -34.41 37.95
C GLY A 109 10.70 -33.06 37.86
N ASN A 110 10.62 -32.48 36.69
CA ASN A 110 9.88 -31.24 36.45
C ASN A 110 8.40 -31.48 36.22
N SER A 111 7.59 -30.42 36.26
CA SER A 111 6.17 -30.47 36.06
C SER A 111 5.77 -29.73 34.80
N LEU A 112 4.94 -30.33 33.96
CA LEU A 112 4.34 -29.68 32.78
C LEU A 112 2.83 -29.62 32.94
N PHE A 113 2.30 -28.41 33.02
CA PHE A 113 0.89 -28.14 33.07
C PHE A 113 0.40 -27.66 31.68
N ILE A 114 -0.53 -28.40 31.06
CA ILE A 114 -1.13 -28.06 29.80
C ILE A 114 -2.64 -27.90 30.00
N ALA A 115 -3.15 -26.69 29.82
CA ALA A 115 -4.57 -26.44 29.70
C ALA A 115 -4.88 -26.08 28.21
N ALA A 116 -5.52 -26.99 27.48
CA ALA A 116 -5.86 -26.79 26.08
C ALA A 116 -7.13 -27.55 25.66
N GLU A 117 -8.00 -26.89 24.88
CA GLU A 117 -9.19 -27.58 24.34
C GLU A 117 -8.80 -28.72 23.40
N THR A 118 -7.72 -28.54 22.65
CA THR A 118 -7.21 -29.56 21.73
C THR A 118 -5.74 -29.79 21.99
N ILE A 119 -5.40 -31.01 22.36
CA ILE A 119 -4.03 -31.48 22.52
C ILE A 119 -3.70 -32.41 21.36
N GLU A 120 -2.50 -32.28 20.80
CA GLU A 120 -2.07 -33.08 19.65
C GLU A 120 -2.17 -34.59 19.93
N SER A 121 -2.79 -35.33 19.02
CA SER A 121 -3.07 -36.76 19.21
C SER A 121 -1.80 -37.60 19.36
N SER A 122 -0.67 -37.23 18.76
CA SER A 122 0.63 -37.90 18.91
C SER A 122 1.13 -37.83 20.35
N PHE A 123 1.01 -36.65 20.99
CA PHE A 123 1.37 -36.41 22.36
C PHE A 123 0.49 -37.20 23.31
N LEU A 124 -0.83 -37.17 23.13
CA LEU A 124 -1.76 -37.94 23.97
C LEU A 124 -1.55 -39.46 23.87
N LYS A 125 -1.31 -39.96 22.66
CA LYS A 125 -1.04 -41.40 22.41
C LYS A 125 0.18 -41.89 23.18
N THR A 126 1.24 -41.11 23.29
CA THR A 126 2.43 -41.44 24.07
C THR A 126 2.09 -41.58 25.55
N LEU A 127 1.15 -40.79 26.06
CA LEU A 127 0.65 -40.86 27.43
C LEU A 127 -0.52 -41.85 27.59
N LYS A 128 -0.90 -42.60 26.54
CA LYS A 128 -2.01 -43.55 26.53
C LYS A 128 -3.36 -42.91 26.88
N LEU A 129 -3.55 -41.69 26.38
CA LEU A 129 -4.76 -40.92 26.54
C LEU A 129 -5.41 -40.67 25.18
N GLN A 130 -6.74 -40.52 25.18
CA GLN A 130 -7.54 -40.00 24.10
C GLN A 130 -8.44 -38.93 24.66
N ASN A 131 -8.84 -37.95 23.83
CA ASN A 131 -9.75 -36.90 24.23
C ASN A 131 -11.00 -36.94 23.38
N GLU A 132 -12.12 -36.68 24.04
CA GLU A 132 -13.42 -36.49 23.41
C GLU A 132 -14.07 -35.19 23.88
N TYR A 133 -15.18 -34.85 23.25
CA TYR A 133 -15.84 -33.57 23.51
C TYR A 133 -17.35 -33.76 23.66
N VAL A 134 -17.90 -32.99 24.59
CA VAL A 134 -19.35 -32.86 24.76
C VAL A 134 -19.74 -31.44 24.45
N TYR A 135 -20.77 -31.32 23.63
CA TYR A 135 -21.46 -30.06 23.40
C TYR A 135 -22.72 -30.08 24.25
N SER A 136 -22.79 -29.24 25.24
CA SER A 136 -23.96 -29.10 26.09
C SER A 136 -24.44 -27.66 26.08
N ASN A 137 -25.74 -27.53 26.02
CA ASN A 137 -26.43 -26.29 26.26
C ASN A 137 -27.47 -26.58 27.37
N PRO A 138 -27.45 -25.95 28.54
CA PRO A 138 -26.87 -24.61 28.69
C PRO A 138 -25.46 -24.57 29.25
N GLU A 139 -24.99 -25.48 30.11
CA GLU A 139 -23.71 -25.30 30.81
C GLU A 139 -23.03 -26.62 31.16
N HIS A 140 -21.71 -26.60 31.19
CA HIS A 140 -20.87 -27.66 31.77
C HIS A 140 -20.44 -27.27 33.18
N SER A 141 -20.30 -28.24 34.04
CA SER A 141 -19.75 -28.08 35.38
C SER A 141 -18.37 -28.74 35.48
N LEU A 142 -17.41 -28.04 36.08
CA LEU A 142 -16.08 -28.57 36.37
C LEU A 142 -15.90 -28.72 37.90
N THR A 143 -15.39 -29.86 38.29
CA THR A 143 -15.05 -30.13 39.67
C THR A 143 -13.58 -30.51 39.78
N CYS A 144 -12.92 -30.17 40.87
CA CYS A 144 -11.59 -30.63 41.20
C CYS A 144 -11.63 -31.46 42.50
N ALA A 145 -10.82 -32.49 42.57
CA ALA A 145 -10.70 -33.30 43.78
C ALA A 145 -10.30 -32.41 44.98
N GLY A 146 -11.06 -32.52 46.08
CA GLY A 146 -10.85 -31.71 47.28
C GLY A 146 -11.40 -30.27 47.20
N LEU A 147 -12.17 -29.91 46.18
CA LEU A 147 -13.01 -28.72 46.19
C LEU A 147 -14.39 -29.10 46.79
N SER A 148 -15.00 -28.19 47.57
CA SER A 148 -16.37 -28.36 48.03
C SER A 148 -17.34 -28.25 46.86
N ASP A 149 -18.51 -28.92 46.91
CA ASP A 149 -19.56 -28.88 45.88
C ASP A 149 -20.08 -27.44 45.63
N SER A 150 -19.95 -26.54 46.60
CA SER A 150 -20.28 -25.12 46.46
C SER A 150 -19.35 -24.34 45.55
N ALA A 151 -18.20 -24.90 45.18
CA ALA A 151 -17.21 -24.26 44.30
C ALA A 151 -17.20 -24.87 42.90
N THR A 152 -18.30 -25.48 42.44
CA THR A 152 -18.45 -26.00 41.11
C THR A 152 -18.44 -24.85 40.08
N TYR A 153 -17.47 -24.86 39.22
CA TYR A 153 -17.34 -23.89 38.14
C TYR A 153 -18.22 -24.26 36.96
N ARG A 154 -18.90 -23.33 36.37
CA ARG A 154 -19.81 -23.55 35.22
C ARG A 154 -19.41 -22.74 34.01
N PHE A 155 -19.46 -23.32 32.84
CA PHE A 155 -19.19 -22.63 31.59
C PHE A 155 -20.03 -23.17 30.45
N SER A 156 -20.27 -22.35 29.44
CA SER A 156 -20.99 -22.71 28.23
C SER A 156 -20.03 -23.01 27.09
N GLY A 157 -20.38 -23.94 26.22
CA GLY A 157 -19.64 -24.23 25.00
C GLY A 157 -19.20 -25.68 24.91
N ARG A 158 -17.99 -25.91 24.40
CA ARG A 158 -17.43 -27.23 24.20
C ARG A 158 -16.66 -27.66 25.46
N GLY A 159 -17.07 -28.75 26.07
CA GLY A 159 -16.37 -29.37 27.18
C GLY A 159 -15.51 -30.54 26.70
N GLY A 160 -14.23 -30.53 27.03
CA GLY A 160 -13.30 -31.63 26.73
C GLY A 160 -13.20 -32.61 27.91
N TYR A 161 -13.07 -33.90 27.60
CA TYR A 161 -12.77 -34.92 28.62
C TYR A 161 -11.84 -36.01 28.06
N PHE A 162 -11.15 -36.70 28.91
CA PHE A 162 -10.25 -37.80 28.54
C PHE A 162 -10.99 -39.13 28.57
N VAL A 163 -10.74 -39.95 27.58
CA VAL A 163 -11.06 -41.39 27.62
C VAL A 163 -9.83 -42.12 28.15
N LEU A 164 -10.00 -42.73 29.31
CA LEU A 164 -8.92 -43.44 29.99
C LEU A 164 -8.95 -44.92 29.58
N ASP A 165 -7.80 -45.44 29.18
CA ASP A 165 -7.62 -46.86 28.91
C ASP A 165 -7.35 -47.62 30.28
N SER A 166 -7.62 -48.92 30.29
CA SER A 166 -7.35 -49.77 31.43
C SER A 166 -5.88 -49.81 31.89
N VAL A 167 -4.97 -49.37 31.03
CA VAL A 167 -3.54 -49.25 31.27
C VAL A 167 -3.11 -47.87 31.79
N PHE A 168 -4.05 -46.95 31.97
CA PHE A 168 -3.78 -45.60 32.47
C PHE A 168 -3.20 -45.65 33.89
N LYS A 169 -2.00 -45.08 34.08
CA LYS A 169 -1.28 -45.07 35.39
C LYS A 169 -1.36 -43.73 36.11
N GLY A 170 -2.17 -42.78 35.60
CA GLY A 170 -2.31 -41.45 36.19
C GLY A 170 -3.42 -41.38 37.26
N SER A 171 -3.65 -40.19 37.78
CA SER A 171 -4.75 -39.86 38.69
C SER A 171 -5.69 -38.85 38.02
N VAL A 172 -6.98 -39.01 38.29
CA VAL A 172 -8.01 -38.06 37.87
C VAL A 172 -8.10 -36.97 38.95
N LEU A 173 -7.80 -35.75 38.56
CA LEU A 173 -7.81 -34.58 39.43
C LEU A 173 -9.09 -33.72 39.28
N GLY A 174 -9.71 -33.78 38.13
CA GLY A 174 -10.94 -33.04 37.83
C GLY A 174 -11.91 -33.84 36.97
N LYS A 175 -13.19 -33.47 37.03
CA LYS A 175 -14.27 -34.12 36.31
C LYS A 175 -15.20 -33.10 35.68
N LEU A 176 -15.60 -33.39 34.45
CA LEU A 176 -16.57 -32.64 33.67
C LEU A 176 -17.98 -33.23 33.89
N ASN A 177 -18.92 -32.39 34.30
CA ASN A 177 -20.33 -32.70 34.49
C ASN A 177 -20.59 -33.76 35.58
N GLU A 178 -21.86 -33.94 35.90
CA GLU A 178 -22.32 -34.95 36.85
C GLU A 178 -22.01 -36.39 36.45
N ASN A 179 -21.79 -36.65 35.15
CA ASN A 179 -21.39 -37.94 34.61
C ASN A 179 -19.97 -38.34 35.02
N GLY A 180 -19.21 -37.42 35.59
CA GLY A 180 -17.88 -37.70 36.16
C GLY A 180 -16.82 -37.96 35.10
N ASN A 181 -16.95 -37.47 33.87
CA ASN A 181 -15.97 -37.60 32.82
C ASN A 181 -14.65 -36.91 33.22
N PRO A 182 -13.50 -37.60 33.17
CA PRO A 182 -12.20 -37.00 33.56
C PRO A 182 -11.83 -35.85 32.58
N ASP A 183 -11.68 -34.64 33.06
CA ASP A 183 -11.27 -33.48 32.28
C ASP A 183 -9.88 -32.94 32.66
N PHE A 184 -9.46 -33.27 33.88
CA PHE A 184 -8.16 -32.90 34.40
C PHE A 184 -7.46 -34.14 35.01
N VAL A 185 -6.29 -34.45 34.51
CA VAL A 185 -5.54 -35.66 34.91
C VAL A 185 -4.08 -35.31 35.23
N ALA A 186 -3.48 -36.07 36.14
CA ALA A 186 -2.03 -36.08 36.34
C ALA A 186 -1.45 -37.43 35.90
N VAL A 187 -0.44 -37.38 35.06
CA VAL A 187 0.25 -38.56 34.50
C VAL A 187 1.69 -38.53 34.96
N PRO A 188 2.14 -39.50 35.80
CA PRO A 188 3.52 -39.59 36.20
C PRO A 188 4.42 -40.01 35.04
N HIS A 189 5.58 -39.38 34.92
CA HIS A 189 6.58 -39.75 33.93
C HIS A 189 8.00 -39.51 34.49
N GLY A 190 8.77 -40.58 34.67
CA GLY A 190 10.02 -40.49 35.38
C GLY A 190 9.83 -40.01 36.83
N GLU A 191 10.52 -38.94 37.20
CA GLU A 191 10.41 -38.32 38.53
C GLU A 191 9.41 -37.15 38.58
N GLY A 192 8.82 -36.75 37.42
CA GLY A 192 7.90 -35.62 37.29
C GLY A 192 6.49 -36.02 36.88
N TYR A 193 5.70 -34.98 36.53
CA TYR A 193 4.29 -35.14 36.21
C TYR A 193 3.86 -34.29 35.00
N PHE A 194 3.00 -34.85 34.15
CA PHE A 194 2.17 -34.10 33.22
C PHE A 194 0.83 -33.83 33.88
N TYR A 195 0.44 -32.58 33.97
CA TYR A 195 -0.90 -32.14 34.35
C TYR A 195 -1.64 -31.66 33.12
N LEU A 196 -2.69 -32.39 32.71
CA LEU A 196 -3.40 -32.12 31.48
C LEU A 196 -4.87 -31.74 31.78
N ASN A 197 -5.28 -30.60 31.34
CA ASN A 197 -6.63 -30.06 31.47
C ASN A 197 -7.22 -29.72 30.10
N LEU A 198 -8.43 -30.17 29.77
CA LEU A 198 -9.09 -29.95 28.48
C LEU A 198 -10.03 -28.74 28.45
N ASN A 199 -10.08 -27.97 29.53
CA ASN A 199 -10.97 -26.83 29.65
C ASN A 199 -10.20 -25.52 29.98
N PRO A 200 -9.39 -24.98 29.05
CA PRO A 200 -8.52 -23.83 29.28
C PRO A 200 -9.27 -22.55 29.60
N ARG A 201 -10.55 -22.42 29.20
CA ARG A 201 -11.39 -21.24 29.54
C ARG A 201 -11.50 -21.01 31.02
N ALA A 202 -11.43 -22.06 31.87
CA ALA A 202 -11.45 -21.93 33.33
C ALA A 202 -10.29 -21.06 33.88
N PHE A 203 -9.25 -20.83 33.10
CA PHE A 203 -8.08 -20.03 33.44
C PHE A 203 -8.09 -18.62 32.84
N THR A 204 -9.20 -18.22 32.17
CA THR A 204 -9.31 -16.90 31.55
C THR A 204 -9.83 -15.83 32.49
N ASN A 205 -9.62 -14.55 32.13
CA ASN A 205 -10.02 -13.40 32.94
C ASN A 205 -11.50 -13.47 33.38
N TYR A 206 -12.38 -13.76 32.41
CA TYR A 206 -13.82 -13.81 32.66
C TYR A 206 -14.19 -14.83 33.74
N HIS A 207 -13.53 -15.97 33.72
CA HIS A 207 -13.84 -17.08 34.60
C HIS A 207 -13.14 -16.97 35.96
N VAL A 208 -11.91 -16.49 35.99
CA VAL A 208 -11.16 -16.29 37.24
C VAL A 208 -11.69 -15.12 38.08
N LEU A 209 -12.44 -14.19 37.46
CA LEU A 209 -13.10 -13.10 38.19
C LEU A 209 -14.32 -13.58 39.01
N ASP A 210 -14.94 -14.67 38.61
CA ASP A 210 -15.99 -15.30 39.40
C ASP A 210 -15.44 -16.08 40.59
N SER A 211 -16.09 -16.07 41.72
CA SER A 211 -15.59 -16.74 42.95
C SER A 211 -15.43 -18.24 42.77
N ALA A 212 -16.36 -18.89 42.08
CA ALA A 212 -16.29 -20.33 41.83
C ALA A 212 -15.17 -20.64 40.81
N GLY A 213 -15.00 -19.83 39.77
CA GLY A 213 -13.92 -19.92 38.80
C GLY A 213 -12.55 -19.67 39.43
N ALA A 214 -12.43 -18.67 40.30
CA ALA A 214 -11.21 -18.44 41.09
C ALA A 214 -10.87 -19.67 41.95
N GLY A 215 -11.87 -20.23 42.62
CA GLY A 215 -11.68 -21.47 43.43
C GLY A 215 -11.15 -22.62 42.57
N TYR A 216 -11.70 -22.84 41.40
CA TYR A 216 -11.22 -23.85 40.45
C TYR A 216 -9.78 -23.57 40.00
N PHE A 217 -9.50 -22.34 39.59
CA PHE A 217 -8.17 -21.90 39.13
C PHE A 217 -7.10 -22.16 40.20
N TYR A 218 -7.31 -21.67 41.41
CA TYR A 218 -6.37 -21.86 42.52
C TYR A 218 -6.18 -23.33 42.84
N LYS A 219 -7.26 -24.13 42.89
CA LYS A 219 -7.18 -25.56 43.18
C LYS A 219 -6.48 -26.32 42.06
N ALA A 220 -6.77 -26.04 40.81
CA ALA A 220 -6.14 -26.72 39.67
C ALA A 220 -4.61 -26.49 39.65
N LEU A 221 -4.14 -25.28 39.93
CA LEU A 221 -2.71 -24.98 39.98
C LEU A 221 -2.05 -25.42 41.28
N SER A 222 -2.80 -25.64 42.37
CA SER A 222 -2.23 -26.14 43.66
C SER A 222 -1.73 -27.57 43.59
N TYR A 223 -2.01 -28.31 42.52
CA TYR A 223 -1.40 -29.63 42.30
C TYR A 223 0.03 -29.57 41.80
N LEU A 224 0.48 -28.42 41.28
CA LEU A 224 1.87 -28.20 40.92
C LEU A 224 2.72 -28.12 42.23
N PRO A 225 3.93 -28.67 42.22
CA PRO A 225 4.77 -28.63 43.40
C PRO A 225 5.14 -27.18 43.75
N ASP A 226 4.83 -26.78 44.98
CA ASP A 226 5.31 -25.52 45.56
C ASP A 226 6.70 -25.78 46.19
N ARG A 227 7.71 -25.86 45.39
CA ARG A 227 9.10 -26.05 45.85
C ARG A 227 9.90 -24.76 45.84
N GLY A 228 9.27 -23.61 45.54
CA GLY A 228 9.87 -22.28 45.59
C GLY A 228 10.91 -21.98 44.50
N GLU A 229 10.90 -22.70 43.37
CA GLU A 229 11.98 -22.59 42.39
C GLU A 229 11.59 -21.73 41.20
N THR A 230 11.15 -22.29 40.09
CA THR A 230 10.84 -21.55 38.87
C THR A 230 9.51 -21.97 38.27
N VAL A 231 8.67 -20.99 37.96
CA VAL A 231 7.43 -21.21 37.22
C VAL A 231 7.51 -20.48 35.87
N VAL A 232 7.49 -21.23 34.80
CA VAL A 232 7.54 -20.69 33.43
C VAL A 232 6.13 -20.60 32.86
N TRP A 233 5.72 -19.41 32.44
CA TRP A 233 4.52 -19.21 31.66
C TRP A 233 4.86 -19.15 30.18
N ASP A 234 4.35 -20.09 29.39
CA ASP A 234 4.53 -20.09 27.94
C ASP A 234 3.57 -19.07 27.27
N ALA A 235 4.14 -18.01 26.74
CA ALA A 235 3.45 -17.02 25.93
C ALA A 235 3.87 -17.05 24.45
N TYR A 236 4.71 -18.00 24.06
CA TYR A 236 5.21 -18.09 22.69
C TYR A 236 4.08 -18.35 21.68
N LYS A 237 3.20 -19.30 21.98
CA LYS A 237 2.09 -19.65 21.08
C LYS A 237 0.96 -18.61 21.05
N THR A 238 0.87 -17.73 22.03
CA THR A 238 -0.15 -16.66 22.11
C THR A 238 0.36 -15.34 21.57
N LEU A 239 1.59 -14.97 21.86
CA LEU A 239 2.17 -13.66 21.54
C LEU A 239 3.27 -13.71 20.47
N GLY A 240 3.70 -14.91 20.07
CA GLY A 240 4.82 -15.10 19.16
C GLY A 240 6.19 -14.83 19.80
N ARG A 241 7.25 -15.01 19.04
CA ARG A 241 8.63 -14.84 19.47
C ARG A 241 8.90 -13.38 19.89
N ARG A 242 9.66 -13.22 20.96
CA ARG A 242 10.14 -11.89 21.37
C ARG A 242 11.07 -11.33 20.28
N GLY A 243 10.66 -10.23 19.65
CA GLY A 243 11.42 -9.59 18.56
C GLY A 243 10.85 -9.80 17.17
N GLU A 244 9.89 -10.68 16.94
CA GLU A 244 9.13 -10.76 15.68
C GLU A 244 8.04 -9.66 15.62
N HIS A 245 8.42 -8.45 16.00
CA HIS A 245 7.53 -7.31 15.82
C HIS A 245 7.67 -6.80 14.39
N SER A 246 6.54 -6.56 13.73
CA SER A 246 6.58 -5.82 12.48
C SER A 246 7.28 -4.47 12.73
N LEU A 247 8.11 -4.03 11.79
CA LEU A 247 8.80 -2.72 11.88
C LEU A 247 7.82 -1.58 12.22
N PHE A 248 6.57 -1.70 11.79
CA PHE A 248 5.49 -0.78 12.13
C PHE A 248 5.16 -0.74 13.62
N ARG A 249 5.18 -1.88 14.31
CA ARG A 249 4.88 -1.92 15.74
C ARG A 249 5.99 -1.23 16.53
N VAL A 250 7.24 -1.44 16.16
CA VAL A 250 8.38 -0.75 16.77
C VAL A 250 8.27 0.77 16.61
N ILE A 251 7.89 1.22 15.40
CA ILE A 251 7.70 2.66 15.12
C ILE A 251 6.57 3.24 15.99
N LEU A 252 5.48 2.49 16.19
CA LEU A 252 4.32 2.96 16.96
C LEU A 252 4.49 2.80 18.48
N GLU A 253 5.35 1.92 18.93
CA GLU A 253 5.61 1.65 20.36
C GLU A 253 6.42 2.79 21.01
N TYR A 254 7.45 3.28 20.32
CA TYR A 254 8.27 4.39 20.83
C TYR A 254 7.61 5.75 20.57
N PRO A 255 7.32 6.57 21.61
CA PRO A 255 6.61 7.84 21.44
C PRO A 255 7.28 8.78 20.42
N ALA A 256 8.61 8.85 20.43
CA ALA A 256 9.35 9.70 19.49
C ALA A 256 9.17 9.26 18.03
N LEU A 257 9.26 7.95 17.75
CA LEU A 257 9.08 7.39 16.40
C LEU A 257 7.62 7.49 15.95
N ARG A 258 6.68 7.29 16.85
CA ARG A 258 5.24 7.45 16.59
C ARG A 258 4.90 8.88 16.15
N TRP A 259 5.41 9.88 16.86
CA TRP A 259 5.20 11.27 16.47
C TRP A 259 5.89 11.62 15.16
N ALA A 260 7.10 11.12 14.91
CA ALA A 260 7.79 11.28 13.63
C ALA A 260 6.98 10.68 12.47
N PHE A 261 6.41 9.49 12.66
CA PHE A 261 5.56 8.83 11.69
C PHE A 261 4.28 9.63 11.39
N TYR A 262 3.60 10.15 12.41
CA TYR A 262 2.41 10.99 12.20
C TYR A 262 2.73 12.31 11.50
N LEU A 263 3.87 12.94 11.82
CA LEU A 263 4.33 14.14 11.13
C LEU A 263 4.66 13.85 9.66
N LEU A 264 5.26 12.71 9.37
CA LEU A 264 5.53 12.27 7.99
C LEU A 264 4.22 12.07 7.23
N LEU A 265 3.25 11.37 7.80
CA LEU A 265 1.93 11.19 7.19
C LEU A 265 1.22 12.53 6.94
N LEU A 266 1.27 13.43 7.92
CA LEU A 266 0.72 14.78 7.78
C LEU A 266 1.43 15.54 6.65
N GLY A 267 2.76 15.46 6.58
CA GLY A 267 3.57 16.07 5.51
C GLY A 267 3.19 15.55 4.13
N VAL A 268 3.04 14.23 3.99
CA VAL A 268 2.57 13.60 2.74
C VAL A 268 1.16 14.07 2.38
N LEU A 269 0.25 14.11 3.35
CA LEU A 269 -1.12 14.57 3.13
C LEU A 269 -1.16 16.03 2.67
N VAL A 270 -0.40 16.90 3.32
CA VAL A 270 -0.24 18.30 2.93
C VAL A 270 0.35 18.39 1.52
N TRP A 271 1.41 17.62 1.24
CA TRP A 271 2.01 17.59 -0.09
C TRP A 271 1.01 17.14 -1.17
N VAL A 272 0.23 16.10 -0.93
CA VAL A 272 -0.83 15.61 -1.85
C VAL A 272 -1.85 16.71 -2.09
N VAL A 273 -2.35 17.37 -1.03
CA VAL A 273 -3.35 18.45 -1.15
C VAL A 273 -2.84 19.60 -2.01
N PHE A 274 -1.56 19.95 -1.86
CA PHE A 274 -0.95 21.02 -2.67
C PHE A 274 -0.57 20.54 -4.08
N SER A 275 -0.19 19.28 -4.27
CA SER A 275 0.18 18.70 -5.57
C SER A 275 -1.03 18.37 -6.46
N VAL A 276 -2.21 18.18 -5.90
CA VAL A 276 -3.47 17.98 -6.65
C VAL A 276 -3.90 19.25 -7.40
N LYS A 277 -3.30 20.41 -7.13
CA LYS A 277 -3.46 21.56 -8.01
C LYS A 277 -2.99 21.16 -9.41
N ARG A 278 -3.98 21.01 -10.30
CA ARG A 278 -3.79 20.73 -11.73
C ARG A 278 -2.84 21.78 -12.31
N GLU A 279 -1.57 21.45 -12.47
CA GLU A 279 -0.66 22.26 -13.27
C GLU A 279 -1.22 22.26 -14.68
N GLN A 280 -1.71 23.42 -15.10
CA GLN A 280 -2.04 23.61 -16.51
C GLN A 280 -0.72 23.44 -17.26
N ARG A 281 -0.68 22.47 -18.16
CA ARG A 281 0.45 22.35 -19.09
C ARG A 281 0.65 23.72 -19.73
N PRO A 282 1.86 24.30 -19.66
CA PRO A 282 2.12 25.55 -20.36
C PRO A 282 1.72 25.33 -21.81
N ILE A 283 0.79 26.17 -22.31
CA ILE A 283 0.41 26.15 -23.72
C ILE A 283 1.69 26.41 -24.48
N PRO A 284 2.18 25.48 -25.31
CA PRO A 284 3.39 25.73 -26.07
C PRO A 284 3.14 26.97 -26.92
N VAL A 285 4.04 27.95 -26.83
CA VAL A 285 4.02 29.12 -27.70
C VAL A 285 4.17 28.59 -29.11
N ILE A 286 3.06 28.57 -29.88
CA ILE A 286 3.08 28.24 -31.31
C ILE A 286 3.76 29.45 -31.95
N LEU A 287 5.05 29.31 -32.25
CA LEU A 287 5.76 30.28 -33.09
C LEU A 287 4.97 30.40 -34.41
N PRO A 288 4.72 31.66 -34.93
CA PRO A 288 4.10 31.81 -36.20
C PRO A 288 4.85 30.98 -37.24
N GLN A 289 4.12 30.21 -38.03
CA GLN A 289 4.75 29.37 -39.07
C GLN A 289 5.58 30.27 -39.96
N GLU A 290 6.88 30.04 -40.01
CA GLU A 290 7.76 30.67 -40.97
C GLU A 290 7.20 30.40 -42.37
N ASN A 291 7.13 31.47 -43.18
CA ASN A 291 6.55 31.36 -44.52
C ASN A 291 7.53 30.58 -45.41
N LYS A 292 7.43 29.27 -45.36
CA LYS A 292 8.28 28.35 -46.16
C LYS A 292 8.24 28.65 -47.64
N MET A 293 7.22 29.36 -48.12
CA MET A 293 7.11 29.82 -49.50
C MET A 293 8.19 30.87 -49.83
N LEU A 294 8.50 31.77 -48.90
CA LEU A 294 9.58 32.76 -49.08
C LEU A 294 10.94 32.08 -49.13
N ASP A 295 11.19 31.11 -48.28
CA ASP A 295 12.45 30.33 -48.29
C ASP A 295 12.62 29.51 -49.58
N PHE A 296 11.52 28.93 -50.05
CA PHE A 296 11.49 28.23 -51.33
C PHE A 296 11.81 29.17 -52.51
N VAL A 297 11.14 30.31 -52.54
CA VAL A 297 11.38 31.34 -53.58
C VAL A 297 12.79 31.88 -53.54
N ALA A 298 13.34 32.13 -52.35
CA ALA A 298 14.71 32.56 -52.17
C ALA A 298 15.74 31.49 -52.65
N SER A 299 15.47 30.22 -52.34
CA SER A 299 16.28 29.11 -52.78
C SER A 299 16.28 28.96 -54.31
N VAL A 300 15.11 28.99 -54.90
CA VAL A 300 14.98 28.91 -56.37
C VAL A 300 15.61 30.11 -57.07
N SER A 301 15.42 31.32 -56.55
CA SER A 301 16.03 32.53 -57.07
C SER A 301 17.56 32.47 -56.99
N SER A 302 18.12 31.95 -55.87
CA SER A 302 19.58 31.77 -55.74
C SER A 302 20.16 30.76 -56.75
N LEU A 303 19.40 29.73 -57.07
CA LEU A 303 19.76 28.73 -58.06
C LEU A 303 19.86 29.32 -59.46
N TYR A 304 18.84 30.08 -59.87
CA TYR A 304 18.83 30.78 -61.14
C TYR A 304 19.95 31.83 -61.24
N TYR A 305 20.22 32.56 -60.17
CA TYR A 305 21.31 33.54 -60.10
C TYR A 305 22.68 32.89 -60.25
N LYS A 306 22.90 31.73 -59.65
CA LYS A 306 24.17 30.98 -59.77
C LYS A 306 24.41 30.42 -61.18
N GLN A 307 23.38 30.09 -61.95
CA GLN A 307 23.48 29.56 -63.29
C GLN A 307 23.90 30.63 -64.34
N LYS A 308 23.91 31.92 -63.97
CA LYS A 308 24.21 33.08 -64.85
C LYS A 308 23.40 33.14 -66.16
N ASP A 309 22.26 32.47 -66.19
CA ASP A 309 21.34 32.49 -67.36
C ASP A 309 20.37 33.66 -67.25
N HIS A 310 20.90 34.86 -67.46
CA HIS A 310 20.15 36.11 -67.35
C HIS A 310 19.08 36.23 -68.41
N TYR A 311 19.27 35.59 -69.58
CA TYR A 311 18.24 35.58 -70.62
C TYR A 311 16.97 34.86 -70.16
N ARG A 312 17.11 33.68 -69.57
CA ARG A 312 15.97 32.90 -69.14
C ARG A 312 15.14 33.62 -68.02
N ILE A 313 15.84 34.36 -67.17
CA ILE A 313 15.18 35.18 -66.14
C ILE A 313 14.45 36.33 -66.78
N ALA A 314 15.05 37.01 -67.79
CA ALA A 314 14.40 38.11 -68.53
C ALA A 314 13.19 37.60 -69.28
N GLU A 315 13.30 36.44 -69.97
CA GLU A 315 12.19 35.84 -70.73
C GLU A 315 10.99 35.54 -69.83
N LYS A 316 11.22 34.92 -68.65
CA LYS A 316 10.14 34.65 -67.67
C LYS A 316 9.53 35.93 -67.10
N LYS A 317 10.33 36.98 -66.88
CA LYS A 317 9.83 38.29 -66.44
C LYS A 317 8.97 38.92 -67.50
N ILE A 318 9.33 38.83 -68.76
CA ILE A 318 8.60 39.33 -69.90
C ILE A 318 7.26 38.57 -70.07
N GLU A 319 7.29 37.23 -70.03
CA GLU A 319 6.10 36.39 -70.02
C GLU A 319 5.07 36.84 -68.96
N PHE A 320 5.60 36.89 -67.71
CA PHE A 320 4.77 37.30 -66.59
C PHE A 320 4.19 38.75 -66.76
N PHE A 321 4.98 39.65 -67.22
CA PHE A 321 4.56 41.01 -67.50
C PHE A 321 3.45 41.08 -68.57
N LEU A 322 3.64 40.38 -69.65
CA LEU A 322 2.64 40.37 -70.76
C LEU A 322 1.35 39.64 -70.38
N GLU A 323 1.46 38.55 -69.58
CA GLU A 323 0.31 37.82 -69.03
C GLU A 323 -0.45 38.69 -68.07
N LYS A 324 0.18 39.49 -67.27
CA LYS A 324 -0.43 40.43 -66.36
C LYS A 324 -1.11 41.57 -67.10
N ILE A 325 -0.55 42.09 -68.21
CA ILE A 325 -1.17 43.03 -69.08
C ILE A 325 -2.42 42.44 -69.71
N ARG A 326 -2.31 41.20 -70.23
CA ARG A 326 -3.45 40.49 -70.83
C ARG A 326 -4.62 40.35 -69.85
N SER A 327 -4.28 39.94 -68.66
CA SER A 327 -5.27 39.71 -67.60
C SER A 327 -5.89 40.98 -67.07
N TYR A 328 -5.14 42.08 -66.92
CA TYR A 328 -5.58 43.30 -66.28
C TYR A 328 -6.27 44.23 -67.28
N TYR A 329 -5.59 44.48 -68.37
CA TYR A 329 -6.12 45.40 -69.41
C TYR A 329 -6.96 44.73 -70.49
N LYS A 330 -7.02 43.40 -70.56
CA LYS A 330 -7.72 42.61 -71.55
C LYS A 330 -7.27 42.95 -73.01
N ILE A 331 -5.93 43.15 -73.16
CA ILE A 331 -5.29 43.43 -74.47
C ILE A 331 -4.61 42.17 -74.95
N ARG A 332 -4.66 41.89 -76.30
CA ARG A 332 -3.87 40.79 -76.85
C ARG A 332 -2.40 41.15 -76.82
N THR A 333 -1.58 40.17 -76.42
CA THR A 333 -0.11 40.32 -76.26
C THR A 333 0.68 39.40 -77.20
N ASP A 334 0.00 38.86 -78.22
CA ASP A 334 0.62 37.94 -79.20
C ASP A 334 1.56 38.66 -80.13
N GLU A 335 1.18 39.90 -80.57
CA GLU A 335 1.99 40.78 -81.38
C GLU A 335 2.16 42.12 -80.65
N LEU A 336 3.39 42.56 -80.51
CA LEU A 336 3.71 43.83 -79.84
C LEU A 336 3.89 44.97 -80.84
N ASP A 337 2.87 45.18 -81.65
CA ASP A 337 2.80 46.17 -82.75
C ASP A 337 2.51 47.61 -82.26
N ALA A 338 2.49 48.57 -83.16
CA ALA A 338 2.18 49.95 -82.84
C ALA A 338 0.75 50.12 -82.28
N ASN A 339 -0.19 49.25 -82.67
CA ASN A 339 -1.53 49.21 -82.10
C ASN A 339 -1.53 48.74 -80.64
N PHE A 340 -0.74 47.73 -80.32
CA PHE A 340 -0.57 47.29 -78.89
C PHE A 340 -0.02 48.42 -78.01
N VAL A 341 1.01 49.14 -78.49
CA VAL A 341 1.60 50.29 -77.79
C VAL A 341 0.55 51.38 -77.52
N ARG A 342 -0.23 51.76 -78.53
CA ARG A 342 -1.27 52.76 -78.37
C ARG A 342 -2.37 52.32 -77.36
N LEU A 343 -2.87 51.09 -77.51
CA LEU A 343 -3.96 50.61 -76.69
C LEU A 343 -3.48 50.43 -75.21
N LEU A 344 -2.23 50.02 -75.00
CA LEU A 344 -1.67 49.90 -73.70
C LEU A 344 -1.47 51.27 -73.05
N ALA A 345 -0.96 52.25 -73.78
CA ALA A 345 -0.80 53.60 -73.28
C ALA A 345 -2.16 54.26 -72.96
N GLU A 346 -3.17 54.06 -73.76
CA GLU A 346 -4.51 54.58 -73.52
C GLU A 346 -5.18 53.99 -72.30
N ARG A 347 -5.02 52.67 -72.09
CA ARG A 347 -5.65 51.95 -70.96
C ARG A 347 -4.89 52.11 -69.63
N SER A 348 -3.58 52.27 -69.70
CA SER A 348 -2.76 52.43 -68.48
C SER A 348 -2.63 53.90 -68.06
N GLY A 349 -2.88 54.85 -68.92
CA GLY A 349 -2.66 56.26 -68.67
C GLY A 349 -1.19 56.66 -68.69
N ILE A 350 -0.33 55.81 -69.22
CA ILE A 350 1.15 56.03 -69.27
C ILE A 350 1.51 56.61 -70.64
N ALA A 351 2.42 57.57 -70.67
CA ALA A 351 2.85 58.16 -71.91
C ALA A 351 3.29 57.14 -73.00
N GLU A 352 2.79 57.27 -74.26
CA GLU A 352 3.08 56.30 -75.30
C GLU A 352 4.58 56.11 -75.53
N SER A 353 5.37 57.19 -75.41
CA SER A 353 6.85 57.09 -75.48
C SER A 353 7.45 56.14 -74.53
N GLN A 354 6.95 56.07 -73.27
CA GLN A 354 7.43 55.16 -72.21
C GLN A 354 7.01 53.74 -72.51
N VAL A 355 5.80 53.50 -72.95
CA VAL A 355 5.27 52.19 -73.37
C VAL A 355 6.07 51.67 -74.56
N LYS A 356 6.35 52.52 -75.56
CA LYS A 356 7.15 52.19 -76.74
C LYS A 356 8.60 51.84 -76.37
N HIS A 357 9.19 52.57 -75.42
CA HIS A 357 10.55 52.24 -74.90
C HIS A 357 10.58 50.84 -74.25
N LEU A 358 9.58 50.53 -73.47
CA LEU A 358 9.46 49.24 -72.82
C LEU A 358 9.30 48.06 -73.80
N VAL A 359 8.42 48.25 -74.78
CA VAL A 359 8.19 47.28 -75.84
C VAL A 359 9.40 47.09 -76.70
N ASN A 360 10.15 48.12 -77.06
CA ASN A 360 11.38 48.02 -77.81
C ASN A 360 12.47 47.28 -77.03
N MET A 361 12.52 47.48 -75.71
CA MET A 361 13.43 46.76 -74.82
C MET A 361 13.07 45.26 -74.79
N ILE A 362 11.80 44.90 -74.69
CA ILE A 362 11.31 43.52 -74.76
C ILE A 362 11.69 42.88 -76.09
N ASP A 363 11.43 43.54 -77.20
CA ASP A 363 11.78 43.00 -78.54
C ASP A 363 13.27 42.84 -78.74
N THR A 364 14.08 43.79 -78.22
CA THR A 364 15.53 43.66 -78.29
C THR A 364 16.03 42.42 -77.50
N ILE A 365 15.49 42.19 -76.32
CA ILE A 365 15.85 41.03 -75.48
C ILE A 365 15.45 39.71 -76.15
N ARG A 366 14.26 39.65 -76.75
CA ARG A 366 13.75 38.48 -77.51
C ARG A 366 14.60 38.13 -78.73
N ASN A 367 15.00 39.17 -79.45
CA ASN A 367 15.73 39.00 -80.73
C ASN A 367 17.22 38.69 -80.52
N THR A 368 17.89 39.31 -79.53
CA THR A 368 19.33 39.19 -79.34
C THR A 368 19.68 37.96 -78.54
N ARG A 369 18.80 37.48 -77.70
CA ARG A 369 19.02 36.34 -76.76
C ARG A 369 20.20 36.46 -75.84
N GLU A 370 20.86 37.60 -75.85
CA GLU A 370 22.00 37.93 -74.99
C GLU A 370 21.60 39.03 -74.02
N VAL A 371 21.58 38.69 -72.74
CA VAL A 371 21.19 39.58 -71.66
C VAL A 371 22.25 39.63 -70.62
N ASP A 372 22.85 40.81 -70.41
CA ASP A 372 23.75 41.08 -69.33
C ASP A 372 22.94 41.50 -68.07
N VAL A 373 23.60 41.44 -66.92
CA VAL A 373 23.03 41.80 -65.59
C VAL A 373 22.44 43.20 -65.61
N GLU A 374 23.08 44.15 -66.29
CA GLU A 374 22.60 45.53 -66.38
C GLU A 374 21.27 45.60 -67.15
N LYS A 375 21.20 44.95 -68.34
CA LYS A 375 19.96 44.88 -69.12
C LYS A 375 18.80 44.20 -68.41
N LEU A 376 19.13 43.11 -67.65
CA LEU A 376 18.11 42.48 -66.80
C LEU A 376 17.57 43.44 -65.71
N ARG A 377 18.47 44.17 -65.08
CA ARG A 377 18.11 45.18 -64.04
C ARG A 377 17.28 46.29 -64.60
N GLU A 378 17.61 46.76 -65.82
CA GLU A 378 16.84 47.76 -66.53
C GLU A 378 15.43 47.28 -66.87
N LEU A 379 15.28 46.06 -67.38
CA LEU A 379 13.98 45.43 -67.62
C LEU A 379 13.12 45.32 -66.37
N VAL A 380 13.71 44.88 -65.28
CA VAL A 380 12.99 44.78 -63.99
C VAL A 380 12.54 46.14 -63.55
N LYS A 381 13.38 47.15 -63.54
CA LYS A 381 13.03 48.52 -63.16
C LYS A 381 11.97 49.13 -64.12
N ALA A 382 12.09 48.89 -65.42
CA ALA A 382 11.09 49.41 -66.39
C ALA A 382 9.69 48.79 -66.19
N THR A 383 9.66 47.45 -65.96
CA THR A 383 8.38 46.75 -65.64
C THR A 383 7.77 47.17 -64.29
N GLU A 384 8.59 47.44 -63.30
CA GLU A 384 8.12 47.93 -62.00
C GLU A 384 7.66 49.37 -62.07
N ARG A 385 8.36 50.26 -62.82
CA ARG A 385 7.95 51.63 -63.02
C ARG A 385 6.60 51.67 -63.78
N PHE A 386 6.41 50.81 -64.80
CA PHE A 386 5.13 50.70 -65.47
C PHE A 386 4.00 50.45 -64.50
N TRP A 387 4.14 49.48 -63.59
CA TRP A 387 3.07 49.16 -62.61
C TRP A 387 2.95 50.16 -61.48
N SER A 388 3.99 50.95 -61.18
CA SER A 388 3.92 52.04 -60.19
C SER A 388 3.34 53.33 -60.74
N SER A 389 3.45 53.54 -62.07
CA SER A 389 2.94 54.74 -62.79
C SER A 389 1.54 54.51 -63.37
N ASP A 390 0.98 53.33 -63.19
CA ASP A 390 -0.39 53.01 -63.67
C ASP A 390 -1.40 53.80 -62.83
N VAL A 391 -1.97 54.80 -63.47
CA VAL A 391 -2.94 55.77 -62.89
C VAL A 391 -4.31 55.10 -62.66
N ASN A 392 -4.61 54.01 -63.33
CA ASN A 392 -5.87 53.29 -63.20
C ASN A 392 -5.88 52.15 -62.21
N LYS A 393 -4.84 52.03 -61.38
CA LYS A 393 -4.72 51.05 -60.29
C LYS A 393 -5.60 51.54 -59.14
N LYS A 394 -6.89 51.22 -59.16
CA LYS A 394 -7.74 51.27 -57.96
C LYS A 394 -8.09 49.89 -57.47
#